data_3cc3347b3f253ef5550b0e59975c1ad7
#
_entry.id   3cc3347b3f253ef5550b0e59975c1ad7
#
_cell.length_a   1.000
_cell.length_b   1.000
_cell.length_c   1.000
_cell.angle_alpha   90.00
_cell.angle_beta   90.00
_cell.angle_gamma   90.00
#
_symmetry.space_group_name_H-M   'P 1'
#
loop_
_entity.id
_entity.type
_entity.pdbx_description
1 polymer ?
#
loop_
_entity_poly.entity_id
_entity_poly.type
_entity_poly.pdbx_seq_one_letter_code
_entity_poly.pdbx_strand_id
1 'polypeptide(L)'
;MHNDFRLPWGKQHILLNKHDRWRKQAELLRLSSKAKQKLEWFIYYYGKGQNARKTARYFGISKSVFYKWFAVFDPANLKALEEGSRAPVNRREHQINQLQEDRILSLRHLNPEYGKMKLKAIYEREYHESIASWQVQLVIEKYHLQRVKKAKQFKKNSNSKRKTIELAKQQTPGFLVAFDTIVIYRNGLQRYIVCAIDTVSKIAWARMYTTHSSNTTKDLFIRLYAIVHGNILNICQDNGSEFEKHFAALLASMDIPQYFSRLKTPKDNPVCERFNGTLKREFLRMGNWTDDIQEFNRRLNQWLLKYNCYRPHQSLNYLTPFQYQYQTRVLSTM
;
A
#
# COMPACT_ATOMS: atom_id res chain seq x y z
N MET A 1 12.12 4.33 -88.60
CA MET A 1 12.16 3.10 -87.75
C MET A 1 11.90 3.47 -86.34
N HIS A 2 10.61 3.31 -85.86
CA HIS A 2 10.22 3.55 -84.49
C HIS A 2 10.50 2.26 -83.70
N ASN A 3 11.35 2.33 -82.69
CA ASN A 3 11.55 1.27 -81.73
C ASN A 3 10.63 1.55 -80.56
N ASP A 4 9.47 0.88 -80.51
CA ASP A 4 8.61 0.76 -79.37
C ASP A 4 9.29 -0.14 -78.32
N PHE A 5 9.87 0.46 -77.30
CA PHE A 5 10.27 -0.29 -76.10
C PHE A 5 9.02 -0.45 -75.21
N ARG A 6 8.32 -1.57 -75.34
CA ARG A 6 7.29 -2.02 -74.38
C ARG A 6 8.02 -2.58 -73.16
N LEU A 7 7.95 -1.87 -72.02
CA LEU A 7 8.38 -2.38 -70.75
C LEU A 7 7.44 -3.52 -70.28
N PRO A 8 8.00 -4.57 -69.64
CA PRO A 8 7.21 -5.72 -69.20
C PRO A 8 6.27 -5.35 -68.07
N TRP A 9 5.11 -5.96 -68.11
CA TRP A 9 4.07 -5.89 -67.10
C TRP A 9 4.59 -6.21 -65.67
N GLY A 10 4.46 -5.28 -64.75
CA GLY A 10 4.66 -5.54 -63.32
C GLY A 10 5.57 -4.55 -62.64
N LYS A 11 5.03 -3.44 -62.29
CA LYS A 11 5.24 -2.47 -61.20
C LYS A 11 4.97 -1.06 -61.75
N GLN A 12 3.71 -0.69 -61.80
CA GLN A 12 3.35 0.71 -61.80
C GLN A 12 3.99 1.34 -60.56
N HIS A 13 5.08 2.06 -60.72
CA HIS A 13 5.56 3.00 -59.70
C HIS A 13 4.51 4.11 -59.62
N ILE A 14 3.56 3.92 -58.72
CA ILE A 14 2.64 4.97 -58.32
C ILE A 14 3.51 6.11 -57.81
N LEU A 15 3.70 7.15 -58.62
CA LEU A 15 4.31 8.42 -58.17
C LEU A 15 3.45 8.97 -57.06
N LEU A 16 3.83 8.64 -55.80
CA LEU A 16 3.14 9.10 -54.62
C LEU A 16 3.11 10.65 -54.67
N ASN A 17 1.92 11.24 -54.56
CA ASN A 17 1.76 12.65 -54.32
C ASN A 17 2.67 13.10 -53.19
N LYS A 18 3.19 14.33 -53.20
CA LYS A 18 4.04 14.90 -52.16
C LYS A 18 3.47 14.69 -50.76
N HIS A 19 2.14 14.79 -50.60
CA HIS A 19 1.41 14.62 -49.36
C HIS A 19 1.41 13.13 -48.88
N ASP A 20 1.30 12.20 -49.77
CA ASP A 20 1.34 10.76 -49.44
C ASP A 20 2.75 10.33 -49.05
N ARG A 21 3.79 10.96 -49.59
CA ARG A 21 5.17 10.76 -49.12
C ARG A 21 5.33 11.20 -47.67
N TRP A 22 4.78 12.35 -47.28
CA TRP A 22 4.86 12.81 -45.91
C TRP A 22 4.12 11.88 -44.92
N ARG A 23 2.93 11.38 -45.31
CA ARG A 23 2.22 10.39 -44.50
C ARG A 23 3.02 9.11 -44.30
N LYS A 24 3.58 8.54 -45.37
CA LYS A 24 4.47 7.36 -45.29
C LYS A 24 5.71 7.62 -44.45
N GLN A 25 6.33 8.77 -44.62
CA GLN A 25 7.48 9.17 -43.82
C GLN A 25 7.10 9.32 -42.31
N ALA A 26 5.94 9.88 -41.99
CA ALA A 26 5.44 10.00 -40.64
C ALA A 26 5.18 8.62 -39.98
N GLU A 27 4.77 7.63 -40.77
CA GLU A 27 4.63 6.22 -40.29
C GLU A 27 5.98 5.57 -40.03
N LEU A 28 6.91 5.69 -40.97
CA LEU A 28 8.29 5.15 -40.84
C LEU A 28 9.01 5.76 -39.61
N LEU A 29 8.84 7.04 -39.38
CA LEU A 29 9.42 7.76 -38.24
C LEU A 29 8.67 7.49 -36.93
N ARG A 30 7.57 6.75 -36.95
CA ARG A 30 6.70 6.44 -35.81
C ARG A 30 6.27 7.71 -35.03
N LEU A 31 5.88 8.76 -35.75
CA LEU A 31 5.44 9.99 -35.13
C LEU A 31 4.22 9.76 -34.23
N SER A 32 4.13 10.54 -33.16
CA SER A 32 2.99 10.53 -32.23
C SER A 32 1.70 10.94 -32.96
N SER A 33 0.55 10.54 -32.40
CA SER A 33 -0.76 10.92 -32.94
C SER A 33 -0.93 12.44 -33.05
N LYS A 34 -0.39 13.21 -32.12
CA LYS A 34 -0.41 14.68 -32.14
C LYS A 34 0.46 15.25 -33.27
N ALA A 35 1.64 14.67 -33.51
CA ALA A 35 2.51 15.10 -34.61
C ALA A 35 1.89 14.77 -35.95
N LYS A 36 1.28 13.60 -36.13
CA LYS A 36 0.53 13.22 -37.32
C LYS A 36 -0.67 14.17 -37.57
N GLN A 37 -1.39 14.56 -36.54
CA GLN A 37 -2.48 15.54 -36.65
C GLN A 37 -1.96 16.91 -37.15
N LYS A 38 -0.84 17.39 -36.63
CA LYS A 38 -0.20 18.60 -37.09
C LYS A 38 0.24 18.51 -38.55
N LEU A 39 0.76 17.36 -38.95
CA LEU A 39 1.14 17.09 -40.34
C LEU A 39 -0.08 17.23 -41.30
N GLU A 40 -1.26 16.74 -40.91
CA GLU A 40 -2.48 16.88 -41.68
C GLU A 40 -2.89 18.35 -41.84
N TRP A 41 -2.59 19.26 -40.88
CA TRP A 41 -2.81 20.69 -41.06
C TRP A 41 -2.02 21.24 -42.23
N PHE A 42 -0.74 20.82 -42.36
CA PHE A 42 0.13 21.29 -43.46
C PHE A 42 -0.22 20.64 -44.78
N ILE A 43 -0.60 19.37 -44.81
CA ILE A 43 -1.10 18.69 -46.00
C ILE A 43 -2.34 19.44 -46.53
N TYR A 44 -3.29 19.78 -45.67
CA TYR A 44 -4.47 20.54 -46.05
C TYR A 44 -4.11 21.95 -46.50
N TYR A 45 -3.23 22.64 -45.78
CA TYR A 45 -2.76 23.98 -46.10
C TYR A 45 -2.16 24.05 -47.53
N TYR A 46 -1.20 23.17 -47.81
CA TYR A 46 -0.57 23.15 -49.14
C TYR A 46 -1.51 22.63 -50.24
N GLY A 47 -2.41 21.71 -49.92
CA GLY A 47 -3.37 21.15 -50.88
C GLY A 47 -4.57 22.04 -51.22
N LYS A 48 -4.90 23.04 -50.36
CA LYS A 48 -6.10 23.87 -50.50
C LYS A 48 -5.82 25.40 -50.64
N GLY A 49 -4.73 25.74 -51.30
CA GLY A 49 -4.42 27.13 -51.68
C GLY A 49 -3.76 27.96 -50.58
N GLN A 50 -3.03 27.36 -49.69
CA GLN A 50 -2.13 28.00 -48.71
C GLN A 50 -2.82 29.07 -47.82
N ASN A 51 -4.06 28.82 -47.42
CA ASN A 51 -4.84 29.76 -46.61
C ASN A 51 -4.87 29.28 -45.14
N ALA A 52 -4.06 29.92 -44.30
CA ALA A 52 -3.95 29.59 -42.87
C ALA A 52 -5.27 29.78 -42.09
N ARG A 53 -6.09 30.82 -42.46
CA ARG A 53 -7.40 31.08 -41.82
C ARG A 53 -8.39 29.96 -42.13
N LYS A 54 -8.41 29.45 -43.37
CA LYS A 54 -9.26 28.36 -43.81
C LYS A 54 -8.82 27.05 -43.15
N THR A 55 -7.51 26.77 -43.08
CA THR A 55 -6.95 25.61 -42.41
C THR A 55 -7.27 25.61 -40.91
N ALA A 56 -7.03 26.73 -40.24
CA ALA A 56 -7.31 26.84 -38.79
C ALA A 56 -8.80 26.59 -38.48
N ARG A 57 -9.70 27.16 -39.28
CA ARG A 57 -11.15 26.93 -39.12
C ARG A 57 -11.53 25.48 -39.38
N TYR A 58 -10.94 24.83 -40.39
CA TYR A 58 -11.24 23.44 -40.74
C TYR A 58 -10.84 22.46 -39.61
N PHE A 59 -9.69 22.65 -38.96
CA PHE A 59 -9.21 21.81 -37.89
C PHE A 59 -9.60 22.28 -36.47
N GLY A 60 -10.38 23.34 -36.34
CA GLY A 60 -10.82 23.86 -35.04
C GLY A 60 -9.68 24.42 -34.17
N ILE A 61 -8.61 24.93 -34.78
CA ILE A 61 -7.45 25.49 -34.08
C ILE A 61 -7.39 27.03 -34.26
N SER A 62 -6.70 27.72 -33.36
CA SER A 62 -6.43 29.14 -33.51
C SER A 62 -5.34 29.38 -34.56
N LYS A 63 -5.38 30.58 -35.22
CA LYS A 63 -4.31 30.98 -36.12
C LYS A 63 -2.92 30.98 -35.45
N SER A 64 -2.86 31.45 -34.24
CA SER A 64 -1.60 31.49 -33.49
C SER A 64 -1.00 30.10 -33.28
N VAL A 65 -1.84 29.10 -33.00
CA VAL A 65 -1.40 27.69 -32.91
C VAL A 65 -0.90 27.20 -34.27
N PHE A 66 -1.61 27.50 -35.36
CA PHE A 66 -1.16 27.13 -36.71
C PHE A 66 0.20 27.75 -37.04
N TYR A 67 0.38 29.05 -36.85
CA TYR A 67 1.64 29.73 -37.16
C TYR A 67 2.79 29.32 -36.24
N LYS A 68 2.52 29.01 -34.98
CA LYS A 68 3.52 28.44 -34.06
C LYS A 68 4.15 27.16 -34.65
N TRP A 69 3.33 26.26 -35.15
CA TRP A 69 3.81 24.99 -35.73
C TRP A 69 4.30 25.15 -37.18
N PHE A 70 3.79 26.16 -37.92
CA PHE A 70 4.27 26.51 -39.24
C PHE A 70 5.74 26.96 -39.19
N ALA A 71 6.11 27.74 -38.18
CA ALA A 71 7.48 28.22 -38.01
C ALA A 71 8.51 27.08 -37.77
N VAL A 72 8.08 25.93 -37.24
CA VAL A 72 8.96 24.76 -36.99
C VAL A 72 8.75 23.63 -38.00
N PHE A 73 7.78 23.78 -38.92
CA PHE A 73 7.50 22.76 -39.92
C PHE A 73 8.57 22.73 -40.97
N ASP A 74 9.28 21.58 -41.05
CA ASP A 74 10.25 21.29 -42.09
C ASP A 74 9.83 19.99 -42.83
N PRO A 75 9.55 20.09 -44.14
CA PRO A 75 9.22 18.92 -44.95
C PRO A 75 10.33 17.84 -44.97
N ALA A 76 11.56 18.22 -44.73
CA ALA A 76 12.71 17.30 -44.68
C ALA A 76 12.85 16.65 -43.28
N ASN A 77 12.35 17.31 -42.23
CA ASN A 77 12.45 16.83 -40.87
C ASN A 77 11.08 16.84 -40.15
N LEU A 78 10.24 15.85 -40.40
CA LEU A 78 8.92 15.76 -39.80
C LEU A 78 8.95 15.52 -38.28
N LYS A 79 10.08 15.10 -37.68
CA LYS A 79 10.23 14.99 -36.23
C LYS A 79 10.14 16.34 -35.51
N ALA A 80 10.34 17.46 -36.20
CA ALA A 80 10.14 18.79 -35.67
C ALA A 80 8.68 19.05 -35.21
N LEU A 81 7.71 18.26 -35.68
CA LEU A 81 6.31 18.31 -35.25
C LEU A 81 6.04 17.62 -33.91
N GLU A 82 6.99 16.85 -33.36
CA GLU A 82 6.86 16.29 -32.03
C GLU A 82 6.90 17.39 -30.94
N GLU A 83 6.13 17.17 -29.91
CA GLU A 83 6.21 18.05 -28.74
C GLU A 83 7.45 17.70 -27.94
N GLY A 84 8.35 18.64 -27.76
CA GLY A 84 9.48 18.49 -26.85
C GLY A 84 9.04 18.25 -25.40
N SER A 85 9.90 17.64 -24.62
CA SER A 85 9.66 17.48 -23.19
C SER A 85 9.45 18.83 -22.52
N ARG A 86 8.36 18.97 -21.77
CA ARG A 86 8.09 20.14 -20.92
C ARG A 86 8.71 20.01 -19.52
N ALA A 87 9.45 18.92 -19.28
CA ALA A 87 10.15 18.73 -18.02
C ALA A 87 11.25 19.78 -17.86
N PRO A 88 11.45 20.31 -16.66
CA PRO A 88 12.57 21.22 -16.39
C PRO A 88 13.90 20.60 -16.81
N VAL A 89 14.72 21.35 -17.51
CA VAL A 89 16.07 20.93 -17.92
C VAL A 89 16.94 20.70 -16.68
N ASN A 90 16.83 21.59 -15.69
CA ASN A 90 17.49 21.45 -14.39
C ASN A 90 16.49 20.86 -13.39
N ARG A 91 16.56 19.56 -13.15
CA ARG A 91 15.86 18.92 -12.05
C ARG A 91 16.67 19.14 -10.78
N ARG A 92 16.02 19.60 -9.72
CA ARG A 92 16.62 19.55 -8.38
C ARG A 92 17.01 18.10 -8.10
N GLU A 93 18.29 17.84 -7.91
CA GLU A 93 18.75 16.57 -7.36
C GLU A 93 18.28 16.50 -5.91
N HIS A 94 17.55 15.46 -5.60
CA HIS A 94 17.14 15.18 -4.23
C HIS A 94 18.36 14.63 -3.50
N GLN A 95 19.10 15.52 -2.86
CA GLN A 95 20.26 15.12 -2.08
C GLN A 95 19.82 14.52 -0.75
N ILE A 96 20.22 13.30 -0.50
CA ILE A 96 20.17 12.64 0.79
C ILE A 96 21.61 12.55 1.27
N ASN A 97 21.85 12.95 2.51
CA ASN A 97 23.18 12.81 3.12
C ASN A 97 23.51 11.31 3.27
N GLN A 98 24.79 10.94 3.02
CA GLN A 98 25.24 9.55 3.15
C GLN A 98 24.90 8.96 4.53
N LEU A 99 25.07 9.73 5.60
CA LEU A 99 24.71 9.29 6.95
C LEU A 99 23.21 8.96 7.09
N GLN A 100 22.32 9.77 6.49
CA GLN A 100 20.88 9.51 6.46
C GLN A 100 20.57 8.23 5.67
N GLU A 101 21.25 8.04 4.55
CA GLU A 101 21.11 6.84 3.71
C GLU A 101 21.49 5.58 4.48
N ASP A 102 22.64 5.56 5.14
CA ASP A 102 23.13 4.42 5.93
C ASP A 102 22.20 4.09 7.10
N ARG A 103 21.67 5.11 7.78
CA ARG A 103 20.69 4.96 8.85
C ARG A 103 19.38 4.34 8.33
N ILE A 104 18.87 4.81 7.18
CA ILE A 104 17.66 4.24 6.56
C ILE A 104 17.89 2.80 6.14
N LEU A 105 19.06 2.47 5.58
CA LEU A 105 19.44 1.11 5.20
C LEU A 105 19.45 0.19 6.41
N SER A 106 20.09 0.60 7.50
CA SER A 106 20.15 -0.15 8.75
C SER A 106 18.74 -0.41 9.30
N LEU A 107 17.89 0.60 9.35
CA LEU A 107 16.50 0.46 9.79
C LEU A 107 15.70 -0.46 8.87
N ARG A 108 15.95 -0.41 7.55
CA ARG A 108 15.28 -1.27 6.57
C ARG A 108 15.67 -2.74 6.72
N HIS A 109 16.95 -3.03 6.95
CA HIS A 109 17.44 -4.39 7.19
C HIS A 109 16.89 -4.99 8.49
N LEU A 110 16.84 -4.20 9.56
CA LEU A 110 16.24 -4.62 10.83
C LEU A 110 14.73 -4.83 10.77
N ASN A 111 14.06 -4.14 9.85
CA ASN A 111 12.60 -4.12 9.73
C ASN A 111 12.12 -4.29 8.27
N PRO A 112 12.38 -5.44 7.63
CA PRO A 112 12.08 -5.63 6.21
C PRO A 112 10.59 -5.54 5.87
N GLU A 113 9.72 -5.68 6.89
CA GLU A 113 8.27 -5.64 6.76
C GLU A 113 7.67 -4.23 6.84
N TYR A 114 8.45 -3.23 7.25
CA TYR A 114 7.93 -1.89 7.46
C TYR A 114 7.99 -1.05 6.18
N GLY A 115 6.91 -0.34 5.88
CA GLY A 115 6.88 0.62 4.78
C GLY A 115 7.51 1.96 5.16
N LYS A 116 7.73 2.83 4.17
CA LYS A 116 8.41 4.13 4.32
C LYS A 116 7.92 4.98 5.50
N MET A 117 6.61 4.99 5.77
CA MET A 117 6.05 5.82 6.85
C MET A 117 6.42 5.30 8.24
N LYS A 118 6.49 3.97 8.42
CA LYS A 118 6.94 3.39 9.67
C LYS A 118 8.43 3.59 9.88
N LEU A 119 9.23 3.42 8.82
CA LEU A 119 10.67 3.65 8.88
C LEU A 119 10.98 5.13 9.17
N LYS A 120 10.22 6.06 8.56
CA LYS A 120 10.30 7.48 8.90
C LYS A 120 10.05 7.71 10.39
N ALA A 121 8.95 7.18 10.93
CA ALA A 121 8.60 7.38 12.35
C ALA A 121 9.66 6.80 13.31
N ILE A 122 10.29 5.67 12.95
CA ILE A 122 11.39 5.11 13.73
C ILE A 122 12.63 5.98 13.60
N TYR A 123 12.97 6.41 12.40
CA TYR A 123 14.11 7.28 12.12
C TYR A 123 14.05 8.55 12.96
N GLU A 124 12.92 9.27 12.91
CA GLU A 124 12.71 10.50 13.66
C GLU A 124 12.79 10.29 15.18
N ARG A 125 12.33 9.14 15.66
CA ARG A 125 12.38 8.78 17.08
C ARG A 125 13.81 8.43 17.56
N GLU A 126 14.56 7.65 16.75
CA GLU A 126 15.87 7.15 17.14
C GLU A 126 16.98 8.19 16.94
N TYR A 127 16.89 8.98 15.88
CA TYR A 127 17.94 9.93 15.53
C TYR A 127 17.58 11.38 15.84
N HIS A 128 16.37 11.66 16.33
CA HIS A 128 15.86 13.00 16.64
C HIS A 128 16.00 13.99 15.48
N GLU A 129 15.97 13.48 14.25
CA GLU A 129 16.15 14.23 13.00
C GLU A 129 14.91 14.03 12.12
N SER A 130 14.36 15.15 11.61
CA SER A 130 13.20 15.06 10.70
C SER A 130 13.64 14.60 9.31
N ILE A 131 12.89 13.68 8.73
CA ILE A 131 13.13 13.18 7.38
C ILE A 131 11.80 13.10 6.59
N ALA A 132 11.87 13.41 5.30
CA ALA A 132 10.69 13.29 4.44
C ALA A 132 10.46 11.82 4.02
N SER A 133 9.20 11.41 3.95
CA SER A 133 8.86 10.03 3.57
C SER A 133 9.31 9.65 2.15
N TRP A 134 9.45 10.63 1.25
CA TRP A 134 9.97 10.40 -0.10
C TRP A 134 11.47 10.08 -0.08
N GLN A 135 12.27 10.66 0.85
CA GLN A 135 13.69 10.35 1.03
C GLN A 135 13.86 8.88 1.43
N VAL A 136 13.07 8.41 2.42
CA VAL A 136 13.06 6.99 2.79
C VAL A 136 12.70 6.10 1.61
N GLN A 137 11.71 6.51 0.81
CA GLN A 137 11.29 5.75 -0.37
C GLN A 137 12.41 5.69 -1.43
N LEU A 138 13.11 6.81 -1.66
CA LEU A 138 14.20 6.89 -2.63
C LEU A 138 15.34 5.92 -2.28
N VAL A 139 15.72 5.84 -1.00
CA VAL A 139 16.75 4.89 -0.53
C VAL A 139 16.29 3.44 -0.75
N ILE A 140 15.04 3.11 -0.37
CA ILE A 140 14.48 1.77 -0.59
C ILE A 140 14.49 1.40 -2.08
N GLU A 141 14.22 2.34 -2.97
CA GLU A 141 14.23 2.14 -4.42
C GLU A 141 15.64 2.02 -4.98
N LYS A 142 16.55 2.89 -4.56
CA LYS A 142 17.96 2.89 -4.98
C LYS A 142 18.64 1.54 -4.73
N TYR A 143 18.34 0.91 -3.59
CA TYR A 143 18.94 -0.37 -3.20
C TYR A 143 18.04 -1.58 -3.49
N HIS A 144 16.99 -1.42 -4.30
CA HIS A 144 16.06 -2.49 -4.69
C HIS A 144 15.46 -3.28 -3.50
N LEU A 145 15.34 -2.64 -2.35
CA LEU A 145 14.79 -3.24 -1.13
C LEU A 145 13.26 -3.20 -1.07
N GLN A 146 12.61 -3.06 -2.23
CA GLN A 146 11.15 -3.09 -2.35
C GLN A 146 10.62 -4.50 -2.12
N ARG A 147 9.51 -4.59 -1.39
CA ARG A 147 8.76 -5.84 -1.31
C ARG A 147 8.06 -6.13 -2.63
N VAL A 148 8.21 -7.34 -3.14
CA VAL A 148 7.37 -7.84 -4.23
C VAL A 148 5.94 -7.92 -3.71
N LYS A 149 5.11 -6.97 -4.09
CA LYS A 149 3.68 -6.99 -3.80
C LYS A 149 3.04 -8.06 -4.69
N LYS A 150 2.57 -9.17 -4.11
CA LYS A 150 1.62 -10.02 -4.83
C LYS A 150 0.42 -9.15 -5.21
N ALA A 151 0.03 -9.20 -6.47
CA ALA A 151 -1.13 -8.47 -6.98
C ALA A 151 -2.34 -8.75 -6.06
N LYS A 152 -2.90 -7.71 -5.45
CA LYS A 152 -4.14 -7.82 -4.69
C LYS A 152 -5.26 -7.97 -5.71
N GLN A 153 -5.97 -9.10 -5.68
CA GLN A 153 -7.29 -9.15 -6.29
C GLN A 153 -8.19 -8.16 -5.53
N PHE A 154 -8.57 -7.10 -6.21
CA PHE A 154 -9.56 -6.15 -5.70
C PHE A 154 -10.92 -6.85 -5.63
N LYS A 155 -11.33 -7.27 -4.44
CA LYS A 155 -12.74 -7.60 -4.20
C LYS A 155 -13.51 -6.27 -4.26
N LYS A 156 -14.48 -6.17 -5.18
CA LYS A 156 -15.43 -5.06 -5.23
C LYS A 156 -16.06 -4.90 -3.83
N ASN A 157 -15.85 -3.74 -3.22
CA ASN A 157 -16.52 -3.41 -1.96
C ASN A 157 -18.02 -3.27 -2.24
N SER A 158 -18.82 -4.16 -1.68
CA SER A 158 -20.26 -3.93 -1.61
C SER A 158 -20.49 -2.78 -0.63
N ASN A 159 -21.11 -1.70 -1.10
CA ASN A 159 -21.53 -0.56 -0.31
C ASN A 159 -22.73 -0.92 0.58
N SER A 160 -22.55 -1.76 1.58
CA SER A 160 -23.56 -1.90 2.63
C SER A 160 -23.21 -0.92 3.76
N LYS A 161 -24.02 0.13 3.91
CA LYS A 161 -23.98 1.01 5.09
C LYS A 161 -24.17 0.15 6.34
N ARG A 162 -23.18 0.15 7.24
CA ARG A 162 -23.16 -0.68 8.43
C ARG A 162 -23.46 0.15 9.66
N LYS A 163 -24.36 -0.33 10.48
CA LYS A 163 -24.38 -0.01 11.90
C LYS A 163 -23.22 -0.77 12.54
N THR A 164 -22.05 -0.16 12.61
CA THR A 164 -21.01 -0.55 13.55
C THR A 164 -21.59 -0.36 14.93
N ILE A 165 -21.36 -1.30 15.84
CA ILE A 165 -21.75 -1.19 17.23
C ILE A 165 -21.26 0.18 17.71
N GLU A 166 -22.17 1.07 18.08
CA GLU A 166 -21.87 2.46 18.50
C GLU A 166 -21.07 2.54 19.82
N LEU A 167 -20.85 1.40 20.48
CA LEU A 167 -19.96 1.22 21.63
C LEU A 167 -18.52 1.72 21.37
N ALA A 168 -18.14 1.97 20.14
CA ALA A 168 -16.75 2.26 19.77
C ALA A 168 -16.36 3.73 19.75
N LYS A 169 -17.21 4.67 20.09
CA LYS A 169 -16.92 6.11 19.93
C LYS A 169 -16.38 6.85 21.16
N GLN A 170 -16.45 6.24 22.34
CA GLN A 170 -15.85 6.82 23.57
C GLN A 170 -14.75 5.89 24.06
N GLN A 171 -13.48 6.28 23.88
CA GLN A 171 -12.49 5.25 23.78
C GLN A 171 -11.27 5.56 24.61
N THR A 172 -11.34 5.08 25.82
CA THR A 172 -10.16 4.92 26.65
C THR A 172 -9.53 3.55 26.41
N PRO A 173 -8.18 3.42 26.51
CA PRO A 173 -7.51 2.14 26.51
C PRO A 173 -8.11 1.18 27.53
N GLY A 174 -8.31 -0.09 27.15
CA GLY A 174 -8.95 -1.10 27.99
C GLY A 174 -10.47 -1.18 27.88
N PHE A 175 -11.12 -0.23 27.18
CA PHE A 175 -12.58 -0.24 27.05
C PHE A 175 -13.12 -1.52 26.40
N LEU A 176 -12.49 -1.99 25.35
CA LEU A 176 -12.88 -3.21 24.64
C LEU A 176 -11.66 -3.99 24.17
N VAL A 177 -11.49 -5.21 24.68
CA VAL A 177 -10.45 -6.14 24.23
C VAL A 177 -11.09 -7.23 23.37
N ALA A 178 -10.56 -7.38 22.16
CA ALA A 178 -11.03 -8.34 21.18
C ALA A 178 -10.18 -9.62 21.23
N PHE A 179 -10.85 -10.77 21.28
CA PHE A 179 -10.23 -12.10 21.27
C PHE A 179 -10.52 -12.83 19.94
N ASP A 180 -9.59 -13.68 19.53
CA ASP A 180 -9.72 -14.57 18.38
C ASP A 180 -8.67 -15.68 18.47
N THR A 181 -8.91 -16.81 17.80
CA THR A 181 -8.00 -17.95 17.76
C THR A 181 -7.51 -18.23 16.33
N ILE A 182 -6.20 -18.30 16.15
CA ILE A 182 -5.59 -18.75 14.89
C ILE A 182 -5.31 -20.25 15.00
N VAL A 183 -5.97 -21.05 14.17
CA VAL A 183 -5.68 -22.48 14.04
C VAL A 183 -4.59 -22.67 12.98
N ILE A 184 -3.57 -23.45 13.29
CA ILE A 184 -2.45 -23.75 12.41
C ILE A 184 -2.28 -25.27 12.29
N TYR A 185 -2.22 -25.74 11.04
CA TYR A 185 -1.85 -27.11 10.71
C TYR A 185 -0.47 -27.09 10.05
N ARG A 186 0.50 -27.74 10.69
CA ARG A 186 1.85 -27.82 10.15
C ARG A 186 2.56 -29.09 10.65
N ASN A 187 3.29 -29.76 9.77
CA ASN A 187 4.03 -30.97 10.08
C ASN A 187 3.18 -32.06 10.77
N GLY A 188 1.91 -32.20 10.36
CA GLY A 188 0.97 -33.15 11.01
C GLY A 188 0.46 -32.71 12.38
N LEU A 189 0.88 -31.55 12.87
CA LEU A 189 0.48 -31.03 14.17
C LEU A 189 -0.56 -29.91 14.02
N GLN A 190 -1.58 -29.96 14.85
CA GLN A 190 -2.54 -28.87 15.02
C GLN A 190 -2.14 -28.04 16.26
N ARG A 191 -2.08 -26.72 16.07
CA ARG A 191 -1.72 -25.75 17.12
C ARG A 191 -2.68 -24.58 17.09
N TYR A 192 -2.88 -23.97 18.24
CA TYR A 192 -3.82 -22.89 18.45
C TYR A 192 -3.10 -21.68 19.03
N ILE A 193 -3.15 -20.55 18.33
CA ILE A 193 -2.63 -19.29 18.86
C ILE A 193 -3.84 -18.47 19.27
N VAL A 194 -4.09 -18.39 20.56
CA VAL A 194 -5.10 -17.48 21.11
C VAL A 194 -4.51 -16.07 21.11
N CYS A 195 -5.26 -15.12 20.59
CA CYS A 195 -4.87 -13.73 20.40
C CYS A 195 -5.84 -12.80 21.13
N ALA A 196 -5.32 -11.76 21.72
CA ALA A 196 -6.11 -10.69 22.33
C ALA A 196 -5.50 -9.34 21.98
N ILE A 197 -6.36 -8.34 21.71
CA ILE A 197 -5.92 -6.99 21.39
C ILE A 197 -6.90 -5.96 21.94
N ASP A 198 -6.41 -4.93 22.62
CA ASP A 198 -7.19 -3.75 22.94
C ASP A 198 -7.52 -2.97 21.66
N THR A 199 -8.80 -2.73 21.46
CA THR A 199 -9.29 -2.07 20.24
C THR A 199 -8.90 -0.60 20.15
N VAL A 200 -8.53 0.03 21.26
CA VAL A 200 -8.12 1.44 21.33
C VAL A 200 -6.61 1.58 21.28
N SER A 201 -5.88 1.15 22.30
CA SER A 201 -4.43 1.30 22.38
C SER A 201 -3.66 0.39 21.41
N LYS A 202 -4.30 -0.64 20.87
CA LYS A 202 -3.68 -1.71 20.05
C LYS A 202 -2.66 -2.54 20.80
N ILE A 203 -2.61 -2.48 22.14
CA ILE A 203 -1.82 -3.43 22.93
C ILE A 203 -2.36 -4.82 22.67
N ALA A 204 -1.47 -5.72 22.29
CA ALA A 204 -1.82 -7.07 21.90
C ALA A 204 -0.98 -8.11 22.65
N TRP A 205 -1.59 -9.24 22.91
CA TRP A 205 -0.93 -10.42 23.45
C TRP A 205 -1.39 -11.65 22.71
N ALA A 206 -0.54 -12.66 22.60
CA ALA A 206 -0.86 -13.91 21.96
C ALA A 206 0.01 -15.05 22.54
N ARG A 207 -0.52 -16.27 22.52
CA ARG A 207 0.20 -17.44 22.99
C ARG A 207 -0.25 -18.68 22.24
N MET A 208 0.69 -19.56 21.91
CA MET A 208 0.41 -20.85 21.29
C MET A 208 0.15 -21.93 22.35
N TYR A 209 -0.87 -22.75 22.06
CA TYR A 209 -1.28 -23.88 22.87
C TYR A 209 -1.45 -25.14 22.02
N THR A 210 -1.40 -26.31 22.68
CA THR A 210 -1.69 -27.62 22.08
C THR A 210 -3.18 -27.89 21.93
N THR A 211 -3.99 -27.29 22.80
CA THR A 211 -5.43 -27.53 22.89
C THR A 211 -6.23 -26.27 22.65
N HIS A 212 -7.43 -26.44 22.13
CA HIS A 212 -8.41 -25.40 21.90
C HIS A 212 -9.49 -25.50 22.99
N SER A 213 -9.27 -24.85 24.11
CA SER A 213 -10.15 -24.95 25.26
C SER A 213 -10.36 -23.63 25.99
N SER A 214 -11.41 -23.54 26.77
CA SER A 214 -11.71 -22.35 27.58
C SER A 214 -10.63 -22.06 28.66
N ASN A 215 -9.88 -23.08 29.09
CA ASN A 215 -8.75 -22.90 30.01
C ASN A 215 -7.58 -22.18 29.33
N THR A 216 -7.32 -22.45 28.03
CA THR A 216 -6.24 -21.77 27.28
C THR A 216 -6.57 -20.29 27.07
N THR A 217 -7.81 -19.97 26.78
CA THR A 217 -8.29 -18.59 26.68
C THR A 217 -8.23 -17.86 28.04
N LYS A 218 -8.64 -18.55 29.10
CA LYS A 218 -8.50 -18.06 30.48
C LYS A 218 -7.03 -17.76 30.85
N ASP A 219 -6.09 -18.65 30.55
CA ASP A 219 -4.65 -18.42 30.79
C ASP A 219 -4.15 -17.18 30.03
N LEU A 220 -4.50 -17.03 28.75
CA LEU A 220 -4.12 -15.85 27.97
C LEU A 220 -4.70 -14.56 28.57
N PHE A 221 -5.97 -14.57 28.97
CA PHE A 221 -6.63 -13.41 29.57
C PHE A 221 -5.93 -12.97 30.86
N ILE A 222 -5.64 -13.90 31.79
CA ILE A 222 -4.96 -13.59 33.04
C ILE A 222 -3.61 -12.92 32.79
N ARG A 223 -2.85 -13.40 31.80
CA ARG A 223 -1.57 -12.80 31.42
C ARG A 223 -1.73 -11.38 30.86
N LEU A 224 -2.70 -11.19 29.96
CA LEU A 224 -2.98 -9.87 29.41
C LEU A 224 -3.49 -8.91 30.50
N TYR A 225 -4.37 -9.38 31.36
CA TYR A 225 -4.95 -8.60 32.47
C TYR A 225 -3.85 -8.06 33.40
N ALA A 226 -2.84 -8.89 33.69
CA ALA A 226 -1.67 -8.47 34.46
C ALA A 226 -0.83 -7.41 33.72
N ILE A 227 -0.61 -7.57 32.39
CA ILE A 227 0.17 -6.65 31.56
C ILE A 227 -0.49 -5.25 31.48
N VAL A 228 -1.82 -5.20 31.41
CA VAL A 228 -2.56 -3.94 31.33
C VAL A 228 -2.99 -3.41 32.72
N HIS A 229 -2.45 -4.00 33.79
CA HIS A 229 -2.75 -3.64 35.19
C HIS A 229 -4.24 -3.62 35.51
N GLY A 230 -4.97 -4.64 35.08
CA GLY A 230 -6.39 -4.79 35.34
C GLY A 230 -7.33 -3.92 34.51
N ASN A 231 -6.81 -3.14 33.61
CA ASN A 231 -7.63 -2.20 32.82
C ASN A 231 -8.28 -2.88 31.63
N ILE A 232 -9.28 -3.73 31.85
CA ILE A 232 -10.14 -4.35 30.82
C ILE A 232 -11.58 -4.24 31.28
N LEU A 233 -12.39 -3.49 30.52
CA LEU A 233 -13.79 -3.24 30.87
C LEU A 233 -14.77 -4.15 30.13
N ASN A 234 -14.46 -4.52 28.90
CA ASN A 234 -15.34 -5.33 28.07
C ASN A 234 -14.53 -6.27 27.19
N ILE A 235 -15.08 -7.44 26.87
CA ILE A 235 -14.50 -8.42 25.96
C ILE A 235 -15.40 -8.57 24.73
N CYS A 236 -14.79 -8.62 23.53
CA CYS A 236 -15.45 -8.98 22.29
C CYS A 236 -14.79 -10.23 21.71
N GLN A 237 -15.58 -11.20 21.27
CA GLN A 237 -15.13 -12.48 20.75
C GLN A 237 -16.12 -13.04 19.73
N ASP A 238 -15.76 -14.13 19.05
CA ASP A 238 -16.71 -14.91 18.27
C ASP A 238 -17.46 -15.92 19.16
N ASN A 239 -18.32 -16.75 18.55
CA ASN A 239 -19.10 -17.77 19.25
C ASN A 239 -18.33 -19.10 19.39
N GLY A 240 -17.02 -19.07 19.53
CA GLY A 240 -16.19 -20.26 19.71
C GLY A 240 -16.36 -20.88 21.11
N SER A 241 -16.34 -22.21 21.20
CA SER A 241 -16.48 -22.94 22.47
C SER A 241 -15.35 -22.66 23.48
N GLU A 242 -14.21 -22.16 22.99
CA GLU A 242 -13.07 -21.74 23.81
C GLU A 242 -13.34 -20.47 24.64
N PHE A 243 -14.41 -19.77 24.33
CA PHE A 243 -14.83 -18.55 25.05
C PHE A 243 -15.94 -18.81 26.08
N GLU A 244 -16.37 -20.06 26.19
CA GLU A 244 -17.40 -20.49 27.13
C GLU A 244 -16.80 -21.03 28.45
N LYS A 245 -17.61 -21.65 29.29
CA LYS A 245 -17.23 -22.38 30.52
C LYS A 245 -16.24 -21.61 31.40
N HIS A 246 -15.01 -22.11 31.53
CA HIS A 246 -14.00 -21.56 32.47
C HIS A 246 -13.62 -20.11 32.18
N PHE A 247 -13.58 -19.71 30.92
CA PHE A 247 -13.30 -18.33 30.56
C PHE A 247 -14.49 -17.41 30.91
N ALA A 248 -15.70 -17.82 30.53
CA ALA A 248 -16.91 -17.08 30.87
C ALA A 248 -17.14 -16.97 32.38
N ALA A 249 -16.89 -18.06 33.14
CA ALA A 249 -16.99 -18.05 34.59
C ALA A 249 -15.98 -17.07 35.24
N LEU A 250 -14.75 -17.01 34.72
CA LEU A 250 -13.76 -16.04 35.18
C LEU A 250 -14.23 -14.60 34.95
N LEU A 251 -14.68 -14.28 33.73
CA LEU A 251 -15.14 -12.94 33.41
C LEU A 251 -16.34 -12.52 34.23
N ALA A 252 -17.28 -13.45 34.44
CA ALA A 252 -18.43 -13.21 35.33
C ALA A 252 -18.00 -12.91 36.80
N SER A 253 -16.98 -13.62 37.33
CA SER A 253 -16.44 -13.37 38.66
C SER A 253 -15.73 -12.01 38.79
N MET A 254 -15.37 -11.39 37.66
CA MET A 254 -14.72 -10.07 37.60
C MET A 254 -15.63 -8.96 37.11
N ASP A 255 -16.93 -9.23 36.95
CA ASP A 255 -17.93 -8.32 36.39
C ASP A 255 -17.55 -7.73 35.02
N ILE A 256 -16.87 -8.52 34.17
CA ILE A 256 -16.45 -8.11 32.82
C ILE A 256 -17.46 -8.62 31.80
N PRO A 257 -18.22 -7.76 31.11
CA PRO A 257 -19.18 -8.16 30.08
C PRO A 257 -18.54 -8.77 28.85
N GLN A 258 -19.21 -9.80 28.32
CA GLN A 258 -18.86 -10.45 27.05
C GLN A 258 -19.80 -10.00 25.93
N TYR A 259 -19.21 -9.60 24.80
CA TYR A 259 -19.92 -9.29 23.56
C TYR A 259 -19.53 -10.28 22.49
N PHE A 260 -20.51 -10.79 21.77
CA PHE A 260 -20.31 -11.80 20.74
C PHE A 260 -20.46 -11.17 19.35
N SER A 261 -19.50 -11.44 18.47
CA SER A 261 -19.57 -11.08 17.06
C SER A 261 -20.67 -11.87 16.37
N ARG A 262 -21.40 -11.26 15.45
CA ARG A 262 -22.44 -11.96 14.69
C ARG A 262 -21.81 -13.04 13.79
N LEU A 263 -22.49 -14.17 13.69
CA LEU A 263 -22.08 -15.30 12.83
C LEU A 263 -21.78 -14.83 11.40
N LYS A 264 -20.68 -15.26 10.85
CA LYS A 264 -20.21 -14.95 9.47
C LYS A 264 -20.05 -13.45 9.16
N THR A 265 -19.86 -12.60 10.17
CA THR A 265 -19.66 -11.17 9.97
C THR A 265 -18.21 -10.78 10.36
N PRO A 266 -17.20 -11.00 9.46
CA PRO A 266 -15.79 -10.69 9.74
C PRO A 266 -15.53 -9.25 10.15
N LYS A 267 -16.54 -8.41 10.04
CA LYS A 267 -16.46 -6.98 10.25
C LYS A 267 -16.78 -6.56 11.69
N ASP A 268 -17.19 -7.49 12.52
CA ASP A 268 -17.49 -7.20 13.92
C ASP A 268 -16.21 -7.24 14.79
N ASN A 269 -15.13 -7.91 14.31
CA ASN A 269 -13.82 -7.92 14.99
C ASN A 269 -12.64 -7.53 14.07
N PRO A 270 -12.70 -6.37 13.39
CA PRO A 270 -11.71 -5.99 12.37
C PRO A 270 -10.33 -5.69 12.95
N VAL A 271 -10.24 -5.34 14.23
CA VAL A 271 -8.97 -5.00 14.89
C VAL A 271 -8.18 -6.27 15.16
N CYS A 272 -8.82 -7.32 15.72
CA CYS A 272 -8.18 -8.60 15.96
C CYS A 272 -7.81 -9.31 14.66
N GLU A 273 -8.68 -9.31 13.64
CA GLU A 273 -8.34 -9.83 12.31
C GLU A 273 -7.11 -9.16 11.71
N ARG A 274 -6.99 -7.84 11.87
CA ARG A 274 -5.81 -7.08 11.39
C ARG A 274 -4.56 -7.45 12.17
N PHE A 275 -4.67 -7.64 13.48
CA PHE A 275 -3.58 -8.12 14.32
C PHE A 275 -3.15 -9.52 13.89
N ASN A 276 -4.08 -10.46 13.74
CA ASN A 276 -3.81 -11.81 13.26
C ASN A 276 -3.11 -11.81 11.89
N GLY A 277 -3.57 -10.95 10.97
CA GLY A 277 -2.91 -10.74 9.69
C GLY A 277 -1.48 -10.20 9.83
N THR A 278 -1.22 -9.36 10.82
CA THR A 278 0.11 -8.81 11.12
C THR A 278 1.01 -9.89 11.73
N LEU A 279 0.54 -10.64 12.70
CA LEU A 279 1.24 -11.77 13.31
C LEU A 279 1.62 -12.81 12.24
N LYS A 280 0.69 -13.17 11.37
CA LYS A 280 0.97 -14.10 10.26
C LYS A 280 2.06 -13.56 9.33
N ARG A 281 2.06 -12.28 9.00
CA ARG A 281 3.04 -11.67 8.07
C ARG A 281 4.39 -11.38 8.71
N GLU A 282 4.38 -10.77 9.89
CA GLU A 282 5.58 -10.19 10.51
C GLU A 282 6.25 -11.16 11.49
N PHE A 283 5.62 -12.28 11.84
CA PHE A 283 6.17 -13.31 12.71
C PHE A 283 6.20 -14.69 12.04
N LEU A 284 5.04 -15.29 11.72
CA LEU A 284 5.00 -16.67 11.23
C LEU A 284 5.71 -16.87 9.89
N ARG A 285 5.52 -15.94 8.95
CA ARG A 285 6.16 -16.01 7.61
C ARG A 285 7.63 -15.64 7.61
N MET A 286 8.15 -15.13 8.73
CA MET A 286 9.56 -14.77 8.88
C MET A 286 10.42 -15.93 9.42
N GLY A 287 9.91 -17.16 9.37
CA GLY A 287 10.66 -18.34 9.79
C GLY A 287 10.66 -18.62 11.30
N ASN A 288 9.82 -17.95 12.08
CA ASN A 288 9.77 -18.10 13.54
C ASN A 288 8.98 -19.33 14.01
N TRP A 289 8.56 -20.19 13.09
CA TRP A 289 7.88 -21.43 13.45
C TRP A 289 8.85 -22.42 14.10
N THR A 290 8.39 -23.09 15.14
CA THR A 290 8.97 -24.30 15.71
C THR A 290 7.86 -25.18 16.29
N ASP A 291 8.04 -26.49 16.33
CA ASP A 291 7.08 -27.43 16.89
C ASP A 291 7.15 -27.45 18.43
N ASP A 292 8.27 -27.01 19.00
CA ASP A 292 8.46 -26.78 20.45
C ASP A 292 7.66 -25.53 20.87
N ILE A 293 6.65 -25.76 21.73
CA ILE A 293 5.73 -24.72 22.20
C ILE A 293 6.45 -23.70 23.09
N GLN A 294 7.41 -24.13 23.90
CA GLN A 294 8.10 -23.22 24.82
C GLN A 294 8.97 -22.24 24.01
N GLU A 295 9.75 -22.78 23.08
CA GLU A 295 10.58 -21.97 22.20
C GLU A 295 9.75 -21.09 21.27
N PHE A 296 8.63 -21.61 20.73
CA PHE A 296 7.71 -20.79 19.94
C PHE A 296 7.18 -19.60 20.76
N ASN A 297 6.68 -19.85 21.96
CA ASN A 297 6.15 -18.81 22.83
C ASN A 297 7.23 -17.83 23.28
N ARG A 298 8.46 -18.26 23.48
CA ARG A 298 9.61 -17.38 23.78
C ARG A 298 9.84 -16.40 22.61
N ARG A 299 9.91 -16.89 21.37
CA ARG A 299 10.05 -16.06 20.17
C ARG A 299 8.85 -15.13 19.97
N LEU A 300 7.64 -15.65 20.19
CA LEU A 300 6.40 -14.89 20.07
C LEU A 300 6.37 -13.74 21.08
N ASN A 301 6.78 -13.97 22.33
CA ASN A 301 6.86 -12.94 23.36
C ASN A 301 7.84 -11.82 22.96
N GLN A 302 9.02 -12.16 22.41
CA GLN A 302 9.97 -11.17 21.90
C GLN A 302 9.38 -10.34 20.77
N TRP A 303 8.65 -10.98 19.86
CA TRP A 303 7.96 -10.25 18.79
C TRP A 303 6.83 -9.39 19.33
N LEU A 304 6.07 -9.84 20.31
CA LEU A 304 5.01 -9.05 20.96
C LEU A 304 5.56 -7.82 21.69
N LEU A 305 6.72 -7.94 22.33
CA LEU A 305 7.41 -6.78 22.90
C LEU A 305 7.78 -5.77 21.79
N LYS A 306 8.35 -6.26 20.68
CA LYS A 306 8.61 -5.42 19.52
C LYS A 306 7.33 -4.77 18.95
N TYR A 307 6.24 -5.53 18.90
CA TYR A 307 4.94 -5.05 18.41
C TYR A 307 4.38 -3.93 19.30
N ASN A 308 4.41 -4.11 20.62
CA ASN A 308 3.82 -3.18 21.57
C ASN A 308 4.69 -1.96 21.89
N CYS A 309 6.03 -2.13 21.93
CA CYS A 309 6.94 -1.09 22.41
C CYS A 309 7.74 -0.39 21.31
N TYR A 310 7.90 -1.03 20.14
CA TYR A 310 8.79 -0.50 19.09
C TYR A 310 8.07 -0.19 17.78
N ARG A 311 7.09 -1.03 17.40
CA ARG A 311 6.41 -0.95 16.10
C ARG A 311 5.48 0.27 16.04
N PRO A 312 5.68 1.21 15.07
CA PRO A 312 4.75 2.32 14.87
C PRO A 312 3.42 1.86 14.27
N HIS A 313 2.31 2.40 14.76
CA HIS A 313 0.96 2.10 14.30
C HIS A 313 0.33 3.32 13.63
N GLN A 314 -0.05 3.19 12.37
CA GLN A 314 -0.67 4.28 11.61
C GLN A 314 -1.95 4.81 12.27
N SER A 315 -2.77 3.92 12.85
CA SER A 315 -4.00 4.28 13.56
C SER A 315 -3.77 5.01 14.90
N LEU A 316 -2.53 5.03 15.37
CA LEU A 316 -2.10 5.72 16.59
C LEU A 316 -1.14 6.89 16.25
N ASN A 317 -1.28 7.50 15.08
CA ASN A 317 -0.39 8.56 14.59
C ASN A 317 1.10 8.17 14.66
N TYR A 318 1.39 6.91 14.33
CA TYR A 318 2.72 6.28 14.36
C TYR A 318 3.35 6.14 15.75
N LEU A 319 2.60 6.37 16.81
CA LEU A 319 3.01 5.96 18.16
C LEU A 319 3.01 4.43 18.27
N THR A 320 3.76 3.92 19.23
CA THR A 320 3.62 2.51 19.65
C THR A 320 2.40 2.35 20.54
N PRO A 321 1.84 1.14 20.69
CA PRO A 321 0.75 0.88 21.61
C PRO A 321 1.00 1.37 23.05
N PHE A 322 2.19 1.11 23.59
CA PHE A 322 2.54 1.58 24.94
C PHE A 322 2.71 3.10 25.03
N GLN A 323 3.31 3.75 24.02
CA GLN A 323 3.38 5.22 24.00
C GLN A 323 2.00 5.86 23.99
N TYR A 324 1.09 5.32 23.17
CA TYR A 324 -0.28 5.80 23.09
C TYR A 324 -1.00 5.63 24.44
N GLN A 325 -0.90 4.45 25.06
CA GLN A 325 -1.51 4.19 26.36
C GLN A 325 -0.97 5.13 27.45
N TYR A 326 0.35 5.35 27.46
CA TYR A 326 0.99 6.25 28.43
C TYR A 326 0.48 7.68 28.30
N GLN A 327 0.47 8.22 27.06
CA GLN A 327 -0.04 9.58 26.80
C GLN A 327 -1.50 9.73 27.18
N THR A 328 -2.35 8.74 26.90
CA THR A 328 -3.77 8.78 27.24
C THR A 328 -3.99 8.76 28.76
N ARG A 329 -3.19 7.99 29.50
CA ARG A 329 -3.26 7.98 30.97
C ARG A 329 -2.86 9.32 31.57
N VAL A 330 -1.78 9.92 31.13
CA VAL A 330 -1.31 11.23 31.62
C VAL A 330 -2.37 12.30 31.37
N LEU A 331 -3.00 12.31 30.20
CA LEU A 331 -4.08 13.27 29.89
C LEU A 331 -5.37 13.04 30.71
N SER A 332 -5.62 11.83 31.19
CA SER A 332 -6.80 11.52 32.02
C SER A 332 -6.62 11.84 33.52
N THR A 333 -5.38 12.10 33.92
CA THR A 333 -5.03 12.44 35.33
C THR A 333 -4.76 13.94 35.53
N MET A 334 -4.76 14.73 34.47
CA MET A 334 -4.77 16.20 34.50
C MET A 334 -6.19 16.74 34.37
#